data_a3679f11fb1eb771f32e3ab693f4e9f3
#
_entry.id   a3679f11fb1eb771f32e3ab693f4e9f3
#
_cell.length_a   1.000
_cell.length_b   1.000
_cell.length_c   1.000
_cell.angle_alpha   90.00
_cell.angle_beta   90.00
_cell.angle_gamma   90.00
#
_symmetry.space_group_name_H-M   'P 1'
#
loop_
_entity.id
_entity.type
_entity.pdbx_description
1 polymer ?
#
loop_
_entity_poly.entity_id
_entity_poly.type
_entity_poly.pdbx_seq_one_letter_code
_entity_poly.pdbx_strand_id
1 'polypeptide(L)'
;ENLTIGVYSILVTIGKENYQTKNAWITLTVKKRIFDALLNDGNNQLQVKKEQTAIVRLELTDTTKADIPLQNASVILTIMGDKFEFEEDEPGIYILNLPTENINTFFGPITFTGIINITKENYISEELSITLVIGMQEIFPGMPLFYFLLIVSGTLGIVVSIVAYRAIKHAKIPTFVKKVREMKKTIAGDKIISDDILYRDKEVFIGEIVKNRWDKLGLSLEEIFGITIEKDRKEHKIKRKISGTIRTHDKKPLGLLFMKWDEKIGTEILVKYPEDINITPKSLMQVYSTHEYSGEKGVITLITESLNILSYYTGPDKGYYLMLLLNLDDDPDFYEAGMADIARIILENIEDESYLRLIPSLFQRLSVYPSLSEEEILIYHYQNGVKRTIINILRDDGIISKSEIMIWLKDKYTESFFDIESILTDLIKMEIIKVGSIKGLPSELIFFTNDLFTLRVPPTILLDDPLNRGLPSQFVKEYQEAVKEFFQDYKPSEEDNIKITNLLINPQVYETLRLLRTAIVTRQDLEKLRKKGVYDINRVLKLLWDNKMIKVFNDKMNNEYYALLTDIYVDLIFPKYVLSAVKTAYDQKSRVKKVLFEYLQILEDAYFELKKLE
;
A
#
# COMPACT_ATOMS: atom_id res chain seq x y z
N GLU A 1 21.85 -58.69 88.06
CA GLU A 1 22.78 -57.63 87.59
C GLU A 1 22.55 -57.43 86.08
N ASN A 2 22.32 -56.17 85.65
CA ASN A 2 22.18 -55.87 84.24
C ASN A 2 23.58 -55.91 83.60
N LEU A 3 23.81 -56.88 82.70
CA LEU A 3 25.04 -56.95 81.94
C LEU A 3 25.07 -55.87 80.84
N THR A 4 26.18 -55.15 80.77
CA THR A 4 26.38 -54.17 79.71
C THR A 4 26.69 -54.88 78.38
N ILE A 5 26.50 -54.16 77.24
CA ILE A 5 26.82 -54.70 75.94
C ILE A 5 28.25 -55.12 75.84
N GLY A 6 28.53 -56.39 75.52
CA GLY A 6 29.90 -56.91 75.46
C GLY A 6 29.97 -58.44 75.39
N VAL A 7 31.16 -58.97 75.39
CA VAL A 7 31.40 -60.43 75.38
C VAL A 7 31.96 -60.79 76.80
N TYR A 8 31.22 -61.63 77.49
CA TYR A 8 31.54 -62.10 78.81
C TYR A 8 31.95 -63.58 78.74
N SER A 9 33.12 -63.87 79.32
CA SER A 9 33.55 -65.22 79.49
C SER A 9 33.27 -65.66 80.95
N ILE A 10 32.37 -66.62 81.05
CA ILE A 10 31.87 -67.13 82.34
C ILE A 10 32.58 -68.51 82.55
N LEU A 11 33.36 -68.63 83.64
CA LEU A 11 33.90 -69.92 84.02
C LEU A 11 32.87 -70.65 84.94
N VAL A 12 32.35 -71.74 84.45
CA VAL A 12 31.50 -72.63 85.19
C VAL A 12 32.30 -73.73 85.79
N THR A 13 32.42 -73.75 87.02
CA THR A 13 33.16 -74.85 87.78
C THR A 13 32.10 -75.81 88.34
N ILE A 14 32.19 -77.05 87.93
CA ILE A 14 31.35 -78.16 88.44
C ILE A 14 32.18 -79.10 89.27
N GLY A 15 31.91 -79.12 90.58
CA GLY A 15 32.55 -79.98 91.52
C GLY A 15 31.51 -80.80 92.32
N LYS A 16 31.81 -82.02 92.57
CA LYS A 16 31.07 -82.92 93.48
C LYS A 16 32.06 -83.59 94.40
N GLU A 17 31.70 -83.76 95.64
CA GLU A 17 32.54 -84.46 96.62
C GLU A 17 32.98 -85.81 96.04
N ASN A 18 34.26 -86.09 96.17
CA ASN A 18 34.97 -87.32 95.61
C ASN A 18 35.04 -87.43 94.05
N TYR A 19 34.84 -86.33 93.38
CA TYR A 19 34.98 -86.23 91.89
C TYR A 19 35.97 -85.12 91.53
N GLN A 20 36.66 -85.25 90.44
CA GLN A 20 37.57 -84.25 89.92
C GLN A 20 36.72 -83.04 89.38
N THR A 21 37.04 -81.86 89.87
CA THR A 21 36.36 -80.61 89.40
C THR A 21 36.63 -80.42 87.92
N LYS A 22 35.57 -80.14 87.17
CA LYS A 22 35.68 -79.77 85.78
C LYS A 22 35.25 -78.32 85.53
N ASN A 23 36.06 -77.62 84.76
CA ASN A 23 35.83 -76.25 84.39
C ASN A 23 35.37 -76.24 82.94
N ALA A 24 34.30 -75.45 82.63
CA ALA A 24 33.81 -75.16 81.33
C ALA A 24 33.68 -73.65 81.15
N TRP A 25 34.12 -73.12 80.03
CA TRP A 25 33.94 -71.71 79.69
C TRP A 25 32.69 -71.58 78.83
N ILE A 26 31.79 -70.66 79.25
CA ILE A 26 30.62 -70.23 78.52
C ILE A 26 30.86 -68.80 78.10
N THR A 27 30.81 -68.55 76.78
CA THR A 27 30.84 -67.20 76.24
C THR A 27 29.44 -66.69 76.05
N LEU A 28 29.11 -65.64 76.84
CA LEU A 28 27.83 -64.91 76.75
C LEU A 28 28.08 -63.60 75.95
N THR A 29 27.48 -63.45 74.79
CA THR A 29 27.54 -62.21 74.00
C THR A 29 26.25 -61.41 74.25
N VAL A 30 26.32 -60.26 74.80
CA VAL A 30 25.23 -59.29 74.95
C VAL A 30 25.31 -58.36 73.73
N LYS A 31 24.38 -58.41 72.86
CA LYS A 31 24.29 -57.57 71.66
C LYS A 31 23.30 -56.46 71.87
N LYS A 32 23.42 -55.36 71.08
CA LYS A 32 22.41 -54.33 70.98
C LYS A 32 21.13 -54.96 70.45
N ARG A 33 20.00 -54.46 70.93
CA ARG A 33 18.67 -54.86 70.44
C ARG A 33 18.43 -54.20 69.08
N ILE A 34 17.52 -54.77 68.34
CA ILE A 34 17.05 -54.26 67.07
C ILE A 34 15.55 -53.90 67.22
N PHE A 35 15.16 -52.86 66.53
CA PHE A 35 13.79 -52.43 66.43
C PHE A 35 13.41 -52.31 64.96
N ASP A 36 12.13 -52.33 64.66
CA ASP A 36 11.59 -51.99 63.33
C ASP A 36 10.99 -50.59 63.38
N ALA A 37 11.13 -49.86 62.29
CA ALA A 37 10.67 -48.50 62.16
C ALA A 37 9.76 -48.34 60.94
N LEU A 38 8.50 -48.11 61.15
CA LEU A 38 7.54 -47.93 60.08
C LEU A 38 7.18 -46.45 59.93
N LEU A 39 7.60 -45.85 58.82
CA LEU A 39 7.38 -44.43 58.50
C LEU A 39 6.08 -44.27 57.68
N ASN A 40 5.16 -43.44 58.16
CA ASN A 40 3.90 -43.10 57.47
C ASN A 40 3.18 -44.34 56.85
N ASP A 41 3.02 -45.40 57.64
CA ASP A 41 2.40 -46.68 57.24
C ASP A 41 3.10 -47.33 56.03
N GLY A 42 4.43 -47.15 55.92
CA GLY A 42 5.26 -47.71 54.85
C GLY A 42 5.50 -46.77 53.68
N ASN A 43 5.08 -45.51 53.72
CA ASN A 43 5.29 -44.53 52.65
C ASN A 43 6.38 -43.52 53.02
N ASN A 44 7.51 -43.60 52.36
CA ASN A 44 8.62 -42.65 52.56
C ASN A 44 8.45 -41.33 51.83
N GLN A 45 7.38 -41.15 51.07
CA GLN A 45 7.06 -39.90 50.37
C GLN A 45 5.77 -39.27 50.92
N LEU A 46 5.89 -38.05 51.42
CA LEU A 46 4.78 -37.25 51.91
C LEU A 46 4.49 -36.09 50.95
N GLN A 47 3.26 -36.02 50.43
CA GLN A 47 2.80 -34.89 49.62
C GLN A 47 1.87 -34.00 50.42
N VAL A 48 2.22 -32.70 50.49
CA VAL A 48 1.47 -31.74 51.29
C VAL A 48 1.17 -30.50 50.41
N LYS A 49 -0.01 -29.94 50.57
CA LYS A 49 -0.32 -28.65 49.93
C LYS A 49 0.37 -27.53 50.72
N LYS A 50 0.73 -26.46 50.01
CA LYS A 50 1.24 -25.26 50.65
C LYS A 50 0.27 -24.78 51.75
N GLU A 51 0.80 -24.26 52.85
CA GLU A 51 0.08 -23.76 54.03
C GLU A 51 -0.57 -24.87 54.88
N GLN A 52 -0.42 -26.16 54.53
CA GLN A 52 -0.78 -27.27 55.36
C GLN A 52 0.45 -27.76 56.17
N THR A 53 0.25 -28.11 57.42
CA THR A 53 1.29 -28.75 58.24
C THR A 53 1.54 -30.17 57.71
N ALA A 54 2.79 -30.48 57.42
CA ALA A 54 3.20 -31.82 57.05
C ALA A 54 3.34 -32.67 58.34
N ILE A 55 2.49 -33.65 58.50
CA ILE A 55 2.53 -34.54 59.67
C ILE A 55 3.32 -35.79 59.27
N VAL A 56 4.46 -36.01 59.95
CA VAL A 56 5.29 -37.19 59.78
C VAL A 56 5.04 -38.10 60.98
N ARG A 57 4.58 -39.32 60.74
CA ARG A 57 4.32 -40.31 61.76
C ARG A 57 5.31 -41.47 61.65
N LEU A 58 5.92 -41.84 62.75
CA LEU A 58 6.88 -42.93 62.84
C LEU A 58 6.41 -43.89 63.94
N GLU A 59 6.26 -45.16 63.62
CA GLU A 59 5.96 -46.21 64.57
C GLU A 59 7.20 -47.08 64.79
N LEU A 60 7.58 -47.22 66.06
CA LEU A 60 8.77 -47.96 66.49
C LEU A 60 8.39 -49.18 67.33
N THR A 61 8.84 -50.38 66.95
CA THR A 61 8.54 -51.65 67.63
C THR A 61 9.83 -52.42 67.96
N ASP A 62 9.94 -52.92 69.19
CA ASP A 62 11.04 -53.80 69.60
C ASP A 62 10.84 -55.23 69.10
N THR A 63 11.52 -55.60 68.02
CA THR A 63 11.45 -56.91 67.38
C THR A 63 12.10 -58.03 68.20
N THR A 64 12.90 -57.65 69.23
CA THR A 64 13.53 -58.64 70.12
C THR A 64 12.63 -59.05 71.27
N LYS A 65 11.48 -58.34 71.48
CA LYS A 65 10.51 -58.57 72.54
C LYS A 65 9.08 -58.69 72.03
N ALA A 66 8.82 -59.48 71.10
CA ALA A 66 7.45 -59.76 70.63
C ALA A 66 6.68 -58.50 70.24
N ASP A 67 7.31 -57.60 69.43
CA ASP A 67 6.74 -56.40 68.84
C ASP A 67 6.09 -55.41 69.86
N ILE A 68 6.75 -55.20 70.97
CA ILE A 68 6.33 -54.23 71.99
C ILE A 68 6.69 -52.82 71.48
N PRO A 69 5.78 -51.79 71.65
CA PRO A 69 6.09 -50.41 71.32
C PRO A 69 7.34 -49.88 71.98
N LEU A 70 8.25 -49.26 71.17
CA LEU A 70 9.52 -48.73 71.62
C LEU A 70 9.37 -47.30 72.12
N GLN A 71 9.27 -47.11 73.40
CA GLN A 71 9.05 -45.79 74.04
C GLN A 71 10.39 -45.08 74.30
N ASN A 72 10.33 -43.74 74.48
CA ASN A 72 11.45 -42.86 74.85
C ASN A 72 12.70 -43.02 73.96
N ALA A 73 12.50 -43.18 72.64
CA ALA A 73 13.57 -43.07 71.67
C ALA A 73 13.79 -41.62 71.28
N SER A 74 15.03 -41.27 71.04
CA SER A 74 15.31 -39.95 70.42
C SER A 74 15.25 -40.11 68.92
N VAL A 75 14.27 -39.38 68.29
CA VAL A 75 13.98 -39.39 66.88
C VAL A 75 14.17 -37.95 66.33
N ILE A 76 15.15 -37.79 65.46
CA ILE A 76 15.48 -36.47 64.92
C ILE A 76 15.44 -36.52 63.39
N LEU A 77 14.59 -35.66 62.80
CA LEU A 77 14.58 -35.42 61.33
C LEU A 77 15.54 -34.28 61.04
N THR A 78 16.47 -34.53 60.12
CA THR A 78 17.29 -33.49 59.52
C THR A 78 16.79 -33.22 58.11
N ILE A 79 16.19 -32.05 57.86
CA ILE A 79 15.63 -31.66 56.58
C ILE A 79 15.84 -30.16 56.35
N MET A 80 16.15 -29.72 55.11
CA MET A 80 16.42 -28.30 54.78
C MET A 80 17.61 -27.66 55.55
N GLY A 81 18.45 -28.47 56.17
CA GLY A 81 19.57 -27.99 57.03
C GLY A 81 19.21 -27.83 58.51
N ASP A 82 17.95 -27.94 58.85
CA ASP A 82 17.44 -27.83 60.22
C ASP A 82 17.18 -29.21 60.82
N LYS A 83 17.18 -29.25 62.17
CA LYS A 83 16.88 -30.48 62.92
C LYS A 83 15.59 -30.29 63.68
N PHE A 84 14.69 -31.28 63.48
CA PHE A 84 13.40 -31.32 64.12
C PHE A 84 13.31 -32.58 64.97
N GLU A 85 12.86 -32.48 66.22
CA GLU A 85 12.69 -33.59 67.13
C GLU A 85 11.24 -34.04 67.09
N PHE A 86 11.03 -35.38 67.05
CA PHE A 86 9.70 -35.94 67.13
C PHE A 86 9.20 -35.98 68.57
N GLU A 87 7.93 -35.76 68.74
CA GLU A 87 7.23 -35.93 70.03
C GLU A 87 6.58 -37.32 70.06
N GLU A 88 6.71 -38.03 71.19
CA GLU A 88 6.00 -39.32 71.38
C GLU A 88 4.55 -39.02 71.78
N ASP A 89 3.59 -39.30 70.89
CA ASP A 89 2.16 -39.05 71.09
C ASP A 89 1.50 -40.22 71.82
N GLU A 90 1.75 -41.43 71.35
CA GLU A 90 1.32 -42.68 71.98
C GLU A 90 2.54 -43.60 72.19
N PRO A 91 2.47 -44.60 73.04
CA PRO A 91 3.56 -45.52 73.26
C PRO A 91 4.15 -46.09 71.94
N GLY A 92 5.40 -45.71 71.59
CA GLY A 92 6.07 -46.15 70.39
C GLY A 92 5.63 -45.42 69.09
N ILE A 93 4.74 -44.43 69.16
CA ILE A 93 4.31 -43.62 68.01
C ILE A 93 4.88 -42.21 68.18
N TYR A 94 5.69 -41.80 67.21
CA TYR A 94 6.37 -40.51 67.20
C TYR A 94 5.80 -39.64 66.08
N ILE A 95 5.41 -38.38 66.40
CA ILE A 95 4.81 -37.46 65.46
C ILE A 95 5.67 -36.20 65.36
N LEU A 96 5.82 -35.73 64.13
CA LEU A 96 6.47 -34.45 63.87
C LEU A 96 5.59 -33.59 62.97
N ASN A 97 5.31 -32.35 63.41
CA ASN A 97 4.54 -31.38 62.66
C ASN A 97 5.51 -30.35 62.02
N LEU A 98 5.62 -30.39 60.66
CA LEU A 98 6.49 -29.48 59.91
C LEU A 98 5.64 -28.39 59.25
N PRO A 99 5.84 -27.11 59.60
CA PRO A 99 5.13 -26.01 58.94
C PRO A 99 5.67 -25.77 57.52
N THR A 100 4.78 -25.60 56.53
CA THR A 100 5.13 -25.37 55.12
C THR A 100 4.95 -23.92 54.67
N GLU A 101 4.48 -23.01 55.54
CA GLU A 101 4.06 -21.63 55.20
C GLU A 101 5.18 -20.79 54.57
N ASN A 102 6.42 -20.91 55.06
CA ASN A 102 7.55 -20.10 54.64
C ASN A 102 8.24 -20.61 53.33
N ILE A 103 7.73 -21.67 52.74
CA ILE A 103 8.35 -22.27 51.55
C ILE A 103 7.71 -21.67 50.29
N ASN A 104 8.55 -21.07 49.43
CA ASN A 104 8.05 -20.43 48.21
C ASN A 104 7.84 -21.47 47.10
N THR A 105 6.58 -21.85 46.84
CA THR A 105 6.18 -22.77 45.78
C THR A 105 5.44 -22.08 44.64
N PHE A 106 5.68 -20.79 44.41
CA PHE A 106 5.00 -20.00 43.39
C PHE A 106 5.22 -20.54 41.96
N PHE A 107 6.46 -20.88 41.61
CA PHE A 107 6.83 -21.31 40.29
C PHE A 107 6.67 -22.82 40.02
N GLY A 108 6.65 -23.63 41.09
CA GLY A 108 6.58 -25.09 40.98
C GLY A 108 6.52 -25.78 42.32
N PRO A 109 6.18 -27.09 42.34
CA PRO A 109 6.32 -27.90 43.57
C PRO A 109 7.79 -28.02 43.93
N ILE A 110 8.08 -28.06 45.25
CA ILE A 110 9.44 -28.22 45.78
C ILE A 110 9.52 -29.54 46.50
N THR A 111 10.61 -30.25 46.28
CA THR A 111 10.89 -31.55 46.93
C THR A 111 12.09 -31.42 47.82
N PHE A 112 11.94 -31.86 49.07
CA PHE A 112 13.02 -31.96 50.05
C PHE A 112 13.22 -33.40 50.45
N THR A 113 14.48 -33.80 50.62
CA THR A 113 14.84 -35.13 51.17
C THR A 113 15.41 -34.89 52.57
N GLY A 114 14.84 -35.55 53.55
CA GLY A 114 15.31 -35.55 54.92
C GLY A 114 15.80 -36.92 55.38
N ILE A 115 16.62 -36.93 56.44
CA ILE A 115 17.09 -38.14 57.10
C ILE A 115 16.60 -38.14 58.53
N ILE A 116 15.90 -39.21 58.90
CA ILE A 116 15.41 -39.45 60.28
C ILE A 116 16.41 -40.35 60.96
N ASN A 117 17.07 -39.82 61.98
CA ASN A 117 17.98 -40.57 62.84
C ASN A 117 17.24 -41.03 64.10
N ILE A 118 17.23 -42.34 64.31
CA ILE A 118 16.55 -42.97 65.45
C ILE A 118 17.64 -43.57 66.35
N THR A 119 17.68 -43.10 67.60
CA THR A 119 18.65 -43.53 68.61
C THR A 119 17.96 -43.88 69.94
N LYS A 120 18.34 -44.99 70.48
CA LYS A 120 17.94 -45.40 71.85
C LYS A 120 19.02 -46.16 72.55
N GLU A 121 19.19 -45.97 73.87
CA GLU A 121 20.17 -46.66 74.65
C GLU A 121 19.97 -48.20 74.55
N ASN A 122 21.05 -48.92 74.30
CA ASN A 122 21.10 -50.39 74.15
C ASN A 122 20.48 -50.96 72.86
N TYR A 123 20.11 -50.07 71.88
CA TYR A 123 19.60 -50.48 70.59
C TYR A 123 20.61 -50.05 69.47
N ILE A 124 20.48 -50.72 68.33
CA ILE A 124 21.19 -50.29 67.12
C ILE A 124 20.49 -49.04 66.56
N SER A 125 21.21 -47.97 66.31
CA SER A 125 20.67 -46.78 65.66
C SER A 125 20.30 -47.06 64.23
N GLU A 126 19.20 -46.48 63.78
CA GLU A 126 18.69 -46.63 62.41
C GLU A 126 18.47 -45.26 61.75
N GLU A 127 18.71 -45.19 60.45
CA GLU A 127 18.48 -44.02 59.60
C GLU A 127 17.48 -44.31 58.53
N LEU A 128 16.41 -43.51 58.45
CA LEU A 128 15.38 -43.59 57.42
C LEU A 128 15.41 -42.32 56.57
N SER A 129 15.15 -42.45 55.27
CA SER A 129 15.01 -41.32 54.37
C SER A 129 13.50 -41.01 54.17
N ILE A 130 13.16 -39.73 54.22
CA ILE A 130 11.83 -39.22 53.90
C ILE A 130 11.92 -38.17 52.79
N THR A 131 10.98 -38.23 51.82
CA THR A 131 10.84 -37.24 50.78
C THR A 131 9.58 -36.42 51.01
N LEU A 132 9.70 -35.12 51.22
CA LEU A 132 8.59 -34.18 51.38
C LEU A 132 8.41 -33.40 50.09
N VAL A 133 7.22 -33.52 49.46
CA VAL A 133 6.84 -32.76 48.23
C VAL A 133 5.79 -31.74 48.62
N ILE A 134 6.12 -30.47 48.50
CA ILE A 134 5.19 -29.38 48.76
C ILE A 134 4.63 -28.87 47.45
N GLY A 135 3.30 -28.94 47.31
CA GLY A 135 2.57 -28.54 46.11
C GLY A 135 2.62 -27.02 45.87
N MET A 136 2.27 -26.62 44.67
CA MET A 136 2.15 -25.20 44.32
C MET A 136 1.00 -24.53 45.08
N GLN A 137 1.13 -23.22 45.28
CA GLN A 137 0.04 -22.43 45.82
C GLN A 137 -1.14 -22.41 44.83
N GLU A 138 -2.29 -22.86 45.30
CA GLU A 138 -3.54 -22.91 44.51
C GLU A 138 -4.40 -21.69 44.82
N ILE A 139 -5.07 -21.12 43.78
CA ILE A 139 -6.08 -20.08 43.98
C ILE A 139 -7.47 -20.72 44.26
N PHE A 140 -7.72 -21.85 43.65
CA PHE A 140 -8.84 -22.76 43.92
C PHE A 140 -8.41 -24.20 43.57
N PRO A 141 -9.09 -25.22 44.11
CA PRO A 141 -8.65 -26.60 43.97
C PRO A 141 -8.32 -27.01 42.51
N GLY A 142 -7.11 -27.45 42.29
CA GLY A 142 -6.60 -27.87 40.98
C GLY A 142 -6.06 -26.77 40.09
N MET A 143 -6.05 -25.50 40.52
CA MET A 143 -5.53 -24.38 39.72
C MET A 143 -4.41 -23.64 40.44
N PRO A 144 -3.15 -23.93 40.14
CA PRO A 144 -2.04 -23.18 40.71
C PRO A 144 -2.07 -21.71 40.32
N LEU A 145 -1.79 -20.83 41.26
CA LEU A 145 -1.79 -19.36 41.13
C LEU A 145 -0.91 -18.88 39.94
N PHE A 146 0.24 -19.47 39.77
CA PHE A 146 1.15 -19.15 38.68
C PHE A 146 0.51 -19.34 37.31
N TYR A 147 -0.09 -20.51 37.05
CA TYR A 147 -0.75 -20.79 35.78
C TYR A 147 -1.98 -19.92 35.57
N PHE A 148 -2.75 -19.65 36.61
CA PHE A 148 -3.86 -18.71 36.54
C PHE A 148 -3.41 -17.32 36.09
N LEU A 149 -2.37 -16.75 36.71
CA LEU A 149 -1.82 -15.45 36.33
C LEU A 149 -1.25 -15.45 34.92
N LEU A 150 -0.62 -16.55 34.48
CA LEU A 150 -0.10 -16.70 33.13
C LEU A 150 -1.22 -16.71 32.09
N ILE A 151 -2.31 -17.41 32.35
CA ILE A 151 -3.49 -17.43 31.46
C ILE A 151 -4.12 -16.03 31.39
N VAL A 152 -4.32 -15.36 32.53
CA VAL A 152 -4.93 -14.04 32.59
C VAL A 152 -4.07 -13.01 31.86
N SER A 153 -2.76 -13.01 32.11
CA SER A 153 -1.83 -12.08 31.44
C SER A 153 -1.74 -12.33 29.93
N GLY A 154 -1.72 -13.61 29.53
CA GLY A 154 -1.72 -14.01 28.12
C GLY A 154 -2.99 -13.57 27.38
N THR A 155 -4.16 -13.81 27.96
CA THR A 155 -5.44 -13.38 27.38
C THR A 155 -5.55 -11.85 27.30
N LEU A 156 -5.13 -11.15 28.34
CA LEU A 156 -5.08 -9.68 28.35
C LEU A 156 -4.14 -9.16 27.25
N GLY A 157 -2.97 -9.75 27.11
CA GLY A 157 -1.99 -9.41 26.08
C GLY A 157 -2.55 -9.59 24.66
N ILE A 158 -3.27 -10.68 24.41
CA ILE A 158 -3.93 -10.93 23.13
C ILE A 158 -5.01 -9.86 22.85
N VAL A 159 -5.86 -9.55 23.83
CA VAL A 159 -6.92 -8.53 23.68
C VAL A 159 -6.29 -7.16 23.39
N VAL A 160 -5.30 -6.75 24.14
CA VAL A 160 -4.59 -5.49 23.92
C VAL A 160 -3.94 -5.45 22.53
N SER A 161 -3.31 -6.55 22.10
CA SER A 161 -2.70 -6.66 20.76
C SER A 161 -3.72 -6.53 19.65
N ILE A 162 -4.90 -7.16 19.78
CA ILE A 162 -6.00 -7.05 18.80
C ILE A 162 -6.53 -5.61 18.75
N VAL A 163 -6.72 -4.97 19.89
CA VAL A 163 -7.20 -3.58 19.96
C VAL A 163 -6.16 -2.63 19.36
N ALA A 164 -4.89 -2.77 19.73
CA ALA A 164 -3.81 -1.98 19.17
C ALA A 164 -3.66 -2.17 17.65
N TYR A 165 -3.71 -3.42 17.16
CA TYR A 165 -3.68 -3.70 15.73
C TYR A 165 -4.85 -3.03 14.99
N ARG A 166 -6.07 -3.13 15.53
CA ARG A 166 -7.24 -2.45 14.94
C ARG A 166 -7.08 -0.94 14.95
N ALA A 167 -6.60 -0.35 16.04
CA ALA A 167 -6.37 1.08 16.16
C ALA A 167 -5.33 1.58 15.15
N ILE A 168 -4.19 0.88 15.02
CA ILE A 168 -3.13 1.19 14.05
C ILE A 168 -3.65 1.06 12.61
N LYS A 169 -4.38 -0.03 12.32
CA LYS A 169 -4.99 -0.23 11.00
C LYS A 169 -5.98 0.88 10.66
N HIS A 170 -6.79 1.32 11.63
CA HIS A 170 -7.76 2.41 11.44
C HIS A 170 -7.07 3.80 11.31
N ALA A 171 -5.96 4.02 12.01
CA ALA A 171 -5.17 5.25 11.90
C ALA A 171 -4.48 5.38 10.54
N LYS A 172 -4.09 4.26 9.92
CA LYS A 172 -3.43 4.22 8.59
C LYS A 172 -4.41 4.45 7.42
N ILE A 173 -5.72 4.44 7.64
CA ILE A 173 -6.69 4.71 6.57
C ILE A 173 -6.65 6.19 6.21
N PRO A 174 -6.43 6.55 4.91
CA PRO A 174 -6.42 7.93 4.46
C PRO A 174 -7.73 8.67 4.76
N THR A 175 -7.64 9.98 4.96
CA THR A 175 -8.81 10.83 5.26
C THR A 175 -9.87 10.75 4.17
N PHE A 176 -9.46 10.77 2.90
CA PHE A 176 -10.39 10.60 1.77
C PHE A 176 -11.19 9.29 1.87
N VAL A 177 -10.53 8.16 2.12
CA VAL A 177 -11.19 6.85 2.25
C VAL A 177 -12.15 6.82 3.44
N LYS A 178 -11.80 7.48 4.56
CA LYS A 178 -12.72 7.63 5.70
C LYS A 178 -13.98 8.36 5.32
N LYS A 179 -13.85 9.49 4.61
CA LYS A 179 -14.98 10.29 4.11
C LYS A 179 -15.86 9.49 3.13
N VAL A 180 -15.26 8.78 2.19
CA VAL A 180 -15.98 7.90 1.26
C VAL A 180 -16.78 6.82 2.01
N ARG A 181 -16.18 6.17 3.00
CA ARG A 181 -16.85 5.13 3.80
C ARG A 181 -17.97 5.69 4.67
N GLU A 182 -17.79 6.90 5.20
CA GLU A 182 -18.83 7.61 5.94
C GLU A 182 -20.00 7.97 5.03
N MET A 183 -19.73 8.48 3.84
CA MET A 183 -20.75 8.77 2.82
C MET A 183 -21.53 7.52 2.43
N LYS A 184 -20.85 6.39 2.20
CA LYS A 184 -21.52 5.09 1.96
C LYS A 184 -22.48 4.71 3.09
N LYS A 185 -22.06 4.83 4.35
CA LYS A 185 -22.92 4.52 5.51
C LYS A 185 -24.13 5.45 5.60
N THR A 186 -23.93 6.74 5.31
CA THR A 186 -24.98 7.75 5.33
C THR A 186 -26.04 7.48 4.26
N ILE A 187 -25.62 7.18 3.02
CA ILE A 187 -26.50 6.79 1.90
C ILE A 187 -27.25 5.50 2.21
N ALA A 188 -26.59 4.49 2.81
CA ALA A 188 -27.21 3.22 3.19
C ALA A 188 -28.31 3.42 4.23
N GLY A 189 -28.12 4.36 5.17
CA GLY A 189 -29.05 4.66 6.25
C GLY A 189 -30.10 5.69 5.92
N ASP A 190 -30.22 6.14 4.67
CA ASP A 190 -31.14 7.22 4.24
C ASP A 190 -31.01 8.52 5.06
N LYS A 191 -29.77 8.85 5.44
CA LYS A 191 -29.47 10.04 6.24
C LYS A 191 -28.98 11.18 5.35
N ILE A 192 -29.04 12.41 5.87
CA ILE A 192 -28.50 13.60 5.21
C ILE A 192 -26.96 13.53 5.26
N ILE A 193 -26.33 13.78 4.13
CA ILE A 193 -24.86 13.86 4.03
C ILE A 193 -24.42 15.21 4.59
N SER A 194 -23.54 15.21 5.61
CA SER A 194 -22.95 16.42 6.19
C SER A 194 -21.95 17.06 5.23
N ASP A 195 -21.90 18.40 5.23
CA ASP A 195 -20.93 19.15 4.42
C ASP A 195 -19.47 18.96 4.88
N ASP A 196 -19.26 18.55 6.13
CA ASP A 196 -17.92 18.24 6.67
C ASP A 196 -17.22 17.09 5.93
N ILE A 197 -17.99 16.24 5.25
CA ILE A 197 -17.47 15.13 4.45
C ILE A 197 -16.92 15.64 3.11
N LEU A 198 -17.40 16.77 2.62
CA LEU A 198 -17.04 17.28 1.30
C LEU A 198 -15.62 17.86 1.28
N TYR A 199 -15.08 17.92 0.10
CA TYR A 199 -13.89 18.71 -0.21
C TYR A 199 -14.32 20.06 -0.78
N ARG A 200 -13.39 20.99 -0.78
CA ARG A 200 -13.59 22.34 -1.32
C ARG A 200 -13.92 22.29 -2.81
N ASP A 201 -14.41 23.44 -3.29
CA ASP A 201 -14.69 23.61 -4.71
C ASP A 201 -13.47 23.29 -5.59
N LYS A 202 -13.73 22.89 -6.81
CA LYS A 202 -12.75 22.44 -7.79
C LYS A 202 -11.59 23.43 -7.96
N GLU A 203 -11.89 24.72 -8.09
CA GLU A 203 -10.92 25.80 -8.27
C GLU A 203 -9.96 25.91 -7.08
N VAL A 204 -10.48 25.82 -5.86
CA VAL A 204 -9.67 25.85 -4.63
C VAL A 204 -8.78 24.63 -4.53
N PHE A 205 -9.34 23.45 -4.84
CA PHE A 205 -8.59 22.20 -4.82
C PHE A 205 -7.40 22.24 -5.81
N ILE A 206 -7.63 22.74 -7.01
CA ILE A 206 -6.62 22.92 -8.04
C ILE A 206 -5.57 23.93 -7.60
N GLY A 207 -5.99 25.07 -7.06
CA GLY A 207 -5.12 26.09 -6.53
C GLY A 207 -4.17 25.56 -5.46
N GLU A 208 -4.65 24.70 -4.57
CA GLU A 208 -3.83 24.07 -3.53
C GLU A 208 -2.73 23.18 -4.10
N ILE A 209 -2.98 22.47 -5.20
CA ILE A 209 -1.98 21.62 -5.87
C ILE A 209 -0.80 22.43 -6.38
N VAL A 210 -1.07 23.60 -6.96
CA VAL A 210 -0.05 24.48 -7.53
C VAL A 210 0.44 25.58 -6.60
N LYS A 211 -0.08 25.63 -5.37
CA LYS A 211 0.16 26.69 -4.39
C LYS A 211 1.64 27.05 -4.21
N ASN A 212 2.51 26.05 -4.11
CA ASN A 212 3.96 26.27 -3.90
C ASN A 212 4.62 27.07 -5.02
N ARG A 213 4.01 27.15 -6.21
CA ARG A 213 4.51 27.92 -7.33
C ARG A 213 4.12 29.39 -7.20
N TRP A 214 2.95 29.66 -6.66
CA TRP A 214 2.40 31.01 -6.41
C TRP A 214 2.99 31.64 -5.16
N ASP A 215 3.22 30.84 -4.10
CA ASP A 215 3.81 31.32 -2.85
C ASP A 215 5.17 31.99 -3.07
N LYS A 216 5.93 31.57 -4.10
CA LYS A 216 7.21 32.17 -4.47
C LYS A 216 7.10 33.61 -5.00
N LEU A 217 5.95 33.97 -5.52
CA LEU A 217 5.67 35.33 -5.99
C LEU A 217 5.07 36.20 -4.88
N GLY A 218 4.79 35.64 -3.71
CA GLY A 218 4.08 36.30 -2.63
C GLY A 218 2.61 36.56 -2.96
N LEU A 219 2.02 35.81 -3.89
CA LEU A 219 0.63 35.89 -4.27
C LEU A 219 -0.18 34.80 -3.54
N SER A 220 -1.33 35.20 -2.98
CA SER A 220 -2.26 34.25 -2.35
C SER A 220 -3.15 33.58 -3.39
N LEU A 221 -3.68 32.39 -3.07
CA LEU A 221 -4.67 31.72 -3.92
C LEU A 221 -5.97 32.52 -4.02
N GLU A 222 -6.29 33.31 -2.98
CA GLU A 222 -7.43 34.20 -2.94
C GLU A 222 -7.32 35.30 -4.01
N GLU A 223 -6.12 35.87 -4.19
CA GLU A 223 -5.87 36.89 -5.22
C GLU A 223 -5.99 36.33 -6.64
N ILE A 224 -5.51 35.08 -6.85
CA ILE A 224 -5.48 34.46 -8.17
C ILE A 224 -6.84 33.90 -8.58
N PHE A 225 -7.50 33.16 -7.69
CA PHE A 225 -8.75 32.46 -7.98
C PHE A 225 -10.01 33.25 -7.53
N GLY A 226 -9.82 34.32 -6.78
CA GLY A 226 -10.94 35.14 -6.26
C GLY A 226 -11.78 34.42 -5.18
N ILE A 227 -11.21 33.48 -4.45
CA ILE A 227 -11.90 32.57 -3.54
C ILE A 227 -11.33 32.73 -2.13
N THR A 228 -12.19 32.88 -1.11
CA THR A 228 -11.76 32.92 0.29
C THR A 228 -11.43 31.50 0.81
N ILE A 229 -10.20 31.26 1.25
CA ILE A 229 -9.75 29.96 1.73
C ILE A 229 -9.78 29.94 3.26
N GLU A 230 -10.64 29.14 3.86
CA GLU A 230 -10.52 28.81 5.29
C GLU A 230 -9.28 27.94 5.53
N LYS A 231 -8.48 28.31 6.54
CA LYS A 231 -7.23 27.63 6.90
C LYS A 231 -7.51 26.23 7.43
N ASP A 232 -7.38 25.23 6.59
CA ASP A 232 -7.44 23.83 6.99
C ASP A 232 -6.09 23.10 6.85
N ARG A 233 -5.97 22.00 7.60
CA ARG A 233 -4.73 21.25 7.86
C ARG A 233 -4.06 20.72 6.59
N LYS A 234 -2.71 20.76 6.60
CA LYS A 234 -1.81 20.23 5.56
C LYS A 234 -2.16 18.81 5.15
N GLU A 235 -2.71 18.64 3.97
CA GLU A 235 -2.71 17.35 3.27
C GLU A 235 -1.43 17.22 2.42
N HIS A 236 -0.80 16.06 2.49
CA HIS A 236 0.41 15.77 1.72
C HIS A 236 0.08 15.66 0.23
N LYS A 237 0.91 16.27 -0.60
CA LYS A 237 0.83 16.17 -2.06
C LYS A 237 1.10 14.74 -2.51
N ILE A 238 0.14 14.15 -3.17
CA ILE A 238 0.32 12.88 -3.89
C ILE A 238 0.94 13.24 -5.24
N LYS A 239 2.23 12.95 -5.43
CA LYS A 239 2.86 13.00 -6.75
C LYS A 239 2.76 11.62 -7.38
N ARG A 240 2.04 11.52 -8.48
CA ARG A 240 2.13 10.35 -9.35
C ARG A 240 3.51 10.33 -10.01
N LYS A 241 4.25 9.25 -9.88
CA LYS A 241 5.23 8.82 -10.86
C LYS A 241 4.47 7.92 -11.82
N ILE A 242 4.07 8.43 -12.96
CA ILE A 242 3.66 7.58 -14.05
C ILE A 242 4.94 6.87 -14.49
N SER A 243 4.96 5.57 -14.33
CA SER A 243 6.09 4.71 -14.67
C SER A 243 6.15 4.57 -16.19
N GLY A 244 6.68 5.58 -16.83
CA GLY A 244 7.05 5.54 -18.25
C GLY A 244 8.56 5.60 -18.35
N THR A 245 9.19 4.48 -18.60
CA THR A 245 10.58 4.46 -19.05
C THR A 245 10.64 5.28 -20.33
N ILE A 246 11.37 6.39 -20.34
CA ILE A 246 11.69 7.14 -21.56
C ILE A 246 12.48 6.17 -22.44
N ARG A 247 11.80 5.49 -23.34
CA ARG A 247 12.44 4.72 -24.40
C ARG A 247 12.66 5.68 -25.56
N THR A 248 13.91 6.05 -25.79
CA THR A 248 14.30 6.75 -27.01
C THR A 248 14.06 5.83 -28.19
N HIS A 249 12.97 6.09 -28.92
CA HIS A 249 12.65 5.36 -30.12
C HIS A 249 13.15 6.18 -31.31
N ASP A 250 14.32 5.83 -31.83
CA ASP A 250 14.97 6.52 -32.97
C ASP A 250 14.42 6.08 -34.34
N LYS A 251 13.47 5.11 -34.35
CA LYS A 251 12.93 4.53 -35.57
C LYS A 251 11.66 5.25 -36.01
N LYS A 252 11.56 5.51 -37.32
CA LYS A 252 10.40 6.18 -37.92
C LYS A 252 9.55 5.15 -38.65
N PRO A 253 8.20 5.29 -38.65
CA PRO A 253 7.33 4.50 -39.47
C PRO A 253 7.73 4.60 -40.95
N LEU A 254 7.48 3.54 -41.71
CA LEU A 254 7.81 3.48 -43.13
C LEU A 254 6.79 4.24 -43.98
N GLY A 255 5.51 4.21 -43.59
CA GLY A 255 4.47 4.94 -44.30
C GLY A 255 3.09 4.76 -43.69
N LEU A 256 2.17 5.58 -44.23
CA LEU A 256 0.75 5.59 -43.90
C LEU A 256 -0.04 5.28 -45.17
N LEU A 257 -1.03 4.40 -45.05
CA LEU A 257 -1.89 3.99 -46.15
C LEU A 257 -3.35 4.04 -45.70
N PHE A 258 -4.21 4.61 -46.55
CA PHE A 258 -5.65 4.66 -46.34
C PHE A 258 -6.34 3.97 -47.48
N MET A 259 -7.18 2.98 -47.19
CA MET A 259 -7.89 2.19 -48.17
C MET A 259 -9.34 1.97 -47.81
N LYS A 260 -10.13 1.61 -48.84
CA LYS A 260 -11.50 1.15 -48.71
C LYS A 260 -11.62 -0.27 -49.27
N TRP A 261 -12.50 -1.06 -48.71
CA TRP A 261 -12.88 -2.34 -49.27
C TRP A 261 -14.17 -2.17 -50.09
N ASP A 262 -14.13 -2.65 -51.33
CA ASP A 262 -15.30 -2.75 -52.21
C ASP A 262 -15.56 -4.21 -52.54
N GLU A 263 -16.79 -4.67 -52.39
CA GLU A 263 -17.14 -6.08 -52.60
C GLU A 263 -16.93 -6.57 -54.07
N LYS A 264 -16.89 -5.66 -55.03
CA LYS A 264 -16.72 -6.00 -56.45
C LYS A 264 -15.29 -5.85 -56.95
N ILE A 265 -14.59 -4.84 -56.45
CA ILE A 265 -13.26 -4.45 -56.94
C ILE A 265 -12.16 -4.98 -56.01
N GLY A 266 -12.50 -5.26 -54.73
CA GLY A 266 -11.55 -5.62 -53.68
C GLY A 266 -10.99 -4.40 -52.97
N THR A 267 -9.67 -4.39 -52.74
CA THR A 267 -8.97 -3.27 -52.05
C THR A 267 -8.80 -2.07 -52.98
N GLU A 268 -9.39 -0.95 -52.61
CA GLU A 268 -9.18 0.35 -53.23
C GLU A 268 -8.26 1.20 -52.34
N ILE A 269 -7.05 1.51 -52.80
CA ILE A 269 -6.13 2.39 -52.08
C ILE A 269 -6.49 3.83 -52.42
N LEU A 270 -6.97 4.58 -51.45
CA LEU A 270 -7.35 5.98 -51.58
C LEU A 270 -6.14 6.91 -51.51
N VAL A 271 -5.21 6.64 -50.62
CA VAL A 271 -3.96 7.39 -50.49
C VAL A 271 -2.86 6.54 -49.82
N LYS A 272 -1.63 6.77 -50.20
CA LYS A 272 -0.44 6.25 -49.56
C LYS A 272 0.62 7.37 -49.40
N TYR A 273 1.31 7.36 -48.27
CA TYR A 273 2.35 8.33 -47.98
C TYR A 273 3.52 7.65 -47.26
N PRO A 274 4.77 7.75 -47.76
CA PRO A 274 5.15 8.34 -49.05
C PRO A 274 4.54 7.60 -50.25
N GLU A 275 4.46 8.28 -51.43
CA GLU A 275 3.82 7.71 -52.60
C GLU A 275 4.51 6.45 -53.15
N ASP A 276 5.81 6.33 -52.96
CA ASP A 276 6.68 5.24 -53.40
C ASP A 276 6.64 4.00 -52.49
N ILE A 277 5.84 4.04 -51.40
CA ILE A 277 5.79 2.91 -50.49
C ILE A 277 5.20 1.66 -51.15
N ASN A 278 5.90 0.53 -50.99
CA ASN A 278 5.49 -0.74 -51.52
C ASN A 278 4.81 -1.61 -50.47
N ILE A 279 3.59 -2.02 -50.77
CA ILE A 279 2.85 -3.02 -50.01
C ILE A 279 2.30 -4.07 -50.95
N THR A 280 2.37 -5.34 -50.58
CA THR A 280 1.88 -6.42 -51.44
C THR A 280 0.37 -6.54 -51.35
N PRO A 281 -0.32 -6.93 -52.45
CA PRO A 281 -1.76 -7.23 -52.42
C PRO A 281 -2.11 -8.31 -51.38
N LYS A 282 -1.19 -9.24 -51.17
CA LYS A 282 -1.31 -10.29 -50.11
C LYS A 282 -1.42 -9.68 -48.70
N SER A 283 -0.58 -8.69 -48.38
CA SER A 283 -0.61 -8.01 -47.08
C SER A 283 -1.90 -7.21 -46.87
N LEU A 284 -2.39 -6.54 -47.93
CA LEU A 284 -3.68 -5.82 -47.87
C LEU A 284 -4.87 -6.77 -47.64
N MET A 285 -4.86 -7.92 -48.30
CA MET A 285 -5.88 -8.95 -48.11
C MET A 285 -5.80 -9.57 -46.71
N GLN A 286 -4.61 -9.74 -46.16
CA GLN A 286 -4.45 -10.22 -44.78
C GLN A 286 -5.02 -9.24 -43.75
N VAL A 287 -4.76 -7.93 -43.91
CA VAL A 287 -5.34 -6.89 -43.06
C VAL A 287 -6.87 -6.94 -43.12
N TYR A 288 -7.43 -6.95 -44.33
CA TYR A 288 -8.89 -7.07 -44.53
C TYR A 288 -9.45 -8.32 -43.85
N SER A 289 -8.89 -9.50 -44.13
CA SER A 289 -9.39 -10.77 -43.62
C SER A 289 -9.30 -10.84 -42.09
N THR A 290 -8.27 -10.22 -41.49
CA THR A 290 -8.09 -10.21 -40.04
C THR A 290 -9.15 -9.34 -39.35
N HIS A 291 -9.46 -8.17 -39.90
CA HIS A 291 -10.53 -7.33 -39.40
C HIS A 291 -11.92 -7.96 -39.63
N GLU A 292 -12.15 -8.57 -40.77
CA GLU A 292 -13.40 -9.27 -41.07
C GLU A 292 -13.64 -10.43 -40.10
N TYR A 293 -12.58 -11.19 -39.76
CA TYR A 293 -12.66 -12.27 -38.79
C TYR A 293 -12.95 -11.77 -37.36
N SER A 294 -12.39 -10.62 -36.97
CA SER A 294 -12.67 -10.01 -35.67
C SER A 294 -14.09 -9.44 -35.60
N GLY A 295 -14.63 -8.98 -36.74
CA GLY A 295 -15.95 -8.36 -36.82
C GLY A 295 -16.10 -7.05 -36.07
N GLU A 296 -15.04 -6.58 -35.43
CA GLU A 296 -15.05 -5.41 -34.57
C GLU A 296 -14.26 -4.25 -35.17
N LYS A 297 -14.79 -3.06 -34.96
CA LYS A 297 -14.11 -1.80 -35.24
C LYS A 297 -12.96 -1.60 -34.24
N GLY A 298 -11.84 -1.08 -34.74
CA GLY A 298 -10.70 -0.80 -33.86
C GLY A 298 -9.35 -1.09 -34.49
N VAL A 299 -8.34 -1.17 -33.62
CA VAL A 299 -6.95 -1.37 -34.02
C VAL A 299 -6.56 -2.84 -33.94
N ILE A 300 -5.86 -3.33 -34.96
CA ILE A 300 -5.19 -4.63 -34.95
C ILE A 300 -3.74 -4.48 -35.36
N THR A 301 -2.90 -5.39 -34.89
CA THR A 301 -1.51 -5.53 -35.33
C THR A 301 -1.35 -6.80 -36.15
N LEU A 302 -0.67 -6.69 -37.30
CA LEU A 302 -0.37 -7.80 -38.17
C LEU A 302 1.11 -7.81 -38.53
N ILE A 303 1.80 -8.92 -38.27
CA ILE A 303 3.18 -9.14 -38.68
C ILE A 303 3.17 -9.91 -39.99
N THR A 304 3.75 -9.32 -41.05
CA THR A 304 3.99 -9.96 -42.33
C THR A 304 5.46 -10.39 -42.44
N GLU A 305 5.83 -11.01 -43.56
CA GLU A 305 7.20 -11.47 -43.81
C GLU A 305 8.23 -10.32 -43.78
N SER A 306 7.83 -9.10 -44.10
CA SER A 306 8.73 -7.94 -44.24
C SER A 306 8.35 -6.71 -43.45
N LEU A 307 7.14 -6.64 -42.94
CA LEU A 307 6.57 -5.44 -42.29
C LEU A 307 5.77 -5.81 -41.05
N ASN A 308 5.79 -4.93 -40.08
CA ASN A 308 4.83 -4.88 -39.00
C ASN A 308 3.76 -3.84 -39.39
N ILE A 309 2.50 -4.18 -39.34
CA ILE A 309 1.38 -3.35 -39.81
C ILE A 309 0.44 -3.10 -38.64
N LEU A 310 0.25 -1.84 -38.27
CA LEU A 310 -0.80 -1.42 -37.36
C LEU A 310 -1.97 -0.91 -38.22
N SER A 311 -3.12 -1.53 -38.09
CA SER A 311 -4.30 -1.18 -38.88
C SER A 311 -5.49 -0.81 -38.02
N TYR A 312 -6.13 0.31 -38.34
CA TYR A 312 -7.39 0.76 -37.76
C TYR A 312 -8.52 0.56 -38.74
N TYR A 313 -9.55 -0.17 -38.34
CA TYR A 313 -10.77 -0.39 -39.10
C TYR A 313 -11.91 0.47 -38.58
N THR A 314 -12.62 1.14 -39.47
CA THR A 314 -13.72 2.07 -39.15
C THR A 314 -15.05 1.40 -38.85
N GLY A 315 -15.14 0.09 -39.05
CA GLY A 315 -16.36 -0.69 -38.92
C GLY A 315 -17.09 -0.90 -40.24
N PRO A 316 -18.10 -1.81 -40.25
CA PRO A 316 -18.80 -2.23 -41.47
C PRO A 316 -19.58 -1.10 -42.15
N ASP A 317 -20.08 -0.12 -41.37
CA ASP A 317 -20.88 0.99 -41.90
C ASP A 317 -20.10 1.89 -42.86
N LYS A 318 -18.80 2.01 -42.71
CA LYS A 318 -17.92 2.89 -43.49
C LYS A 318 -16.93 2.13 -44.38
N GLY A 319 -16.42 1.00 -43.91
CA GLY A 319 -15.54 0.11 -44.67
C GLY A 319 -14.15 0.66 -44.97
N TYR A 320 -13.64 1.63 -44.19
CA TYR A 320 -12.29 2.21 -44.37
C TYR A 320 -11.26 1.56 -43.44
N TYR A 321 -10.03 1.47 -43.93
CA TYR A 321 -8.86 0.96 -43.21
C TYR A 321 -7.74 1.96 -43.30
N LEU A 322 -7.22 2.36 -42.14
CA LEU A 322 -6.00 3.17 -42.02
C LEU A 322 -4.88 2.27 -41.55
N MET A 323 -3.77 2.22 -42.28
CA MET A 323 -2.65 1.34 -41.94
C MET A 323 -1.37 2.15 -41.77
N LEU A 324 -0.65 1.88 -40.70
CA LEU A 324 0.71 2.35 -40.46
C LEU A 324 1.65 1.19 -40.73
N LEU A 325 2.62 1.43 -41.59
CA LEU A 325 3.63 0.45 -41.96
C LEU A 325 4.90 0.70 -41.12
N LEU A 326 5.33 -0.31 -40.42
CA LEU A 326 6.43 -0.28 -39.47
C LEU A 326 7.52 -1.27 -39.86
N ASN A 327 8.74 -1.06 -39.40
CA ASN A 327 9.76 -2.09 -39.48
C ASN A 327 9.40 -3.26 -38.55
N LEU A 328 9.92 -4.46 -38.85
CA LEU A 328 9.65 -5.64 -38.03
C LEU A 328 10.04 -5.51 -36.55
N ASP A 329 11.05 -4.68 -36.26
CA ASP A 329 11.53 -4.46 -34.91
C ASP A 329 10.81 -3.30 -34.19
N ASP A 330 9.86 -2.62 -34.84
CA ASP A 330 9.08 -1.54 -34.25
C ASP A 330 7.90 -2.12 -33.47
N ASP A 331 7.64 -1.58 -32.29
CA ASP A 331 6.51 -1.99 -31.45
C ASP A 331 5.26 -1.17 -31.83
N PRO A 332 4.22 -1.80 -32.40
CA PRO A 332 3.00 -1.12 -32.83
C PRO A 332 2.23 -0.46 -31.70
N ASP A 333 2.33 -0.99 -30.47
CA ASP A 333 1.56 -0.51 -29.32
C ASP A 333 1.83 0.97 -29.03
N PHE A 334 3.04 1.46 -29.35
CA PHE A 334 3.38 2.88 -29.20
C PHE A 334 2.60 3.82 -30.11
N TYR A 335 2.05 3.32 -31.21
CA TYR A 335 1.33 4.12 -32.21
C TYR A 335 -0.19 3.98 -32.11
N GLU A 336 -0.71 3.03 -31.32
CA GLU A 336 -2.12 2.66 -31.29
C GLU A 336 -3.05 3.86 -31.03
N ALA A 337 -2.76 4.61 -29.95
CA ALA A 337 -3.56 5.78 -29.59
C ALA A 337 -3.46 6.89 -30.65
N GLY A 338 -2.27 7.09 -31.22
CA GLY A 338 -2.06 8.02 -32.33
C GLY A 338 -2.82 7.64 -33.60
N MET A 339 -2.91 6.33 -33.90
CA MET A 339 -3.66 5.82 -35.07
C MET A 339 -5.16 6.11 -34.96
N ALA A 340 -5.75 5.87 -33.79
CA ALA A 340 -7.17 6.15 -33.57
C ALA A 340 -7.49 7.66 -33.74
N ASP A 341 -6.62 8.53 -33.21
CA ASP A 341 -6.76 9.99 -33.37
C ASP A 341 -6.68 10.42 -34.85
N ILE A 342 -5.71 9.89 -35.57
CA ILE A 342 -5.52 10.24 -36.98
C ILE A 342 -6.65 9.69 -37.86
N ALA A 343 -7.10 8.47 -37.61
CA ALA A 343 -8.24 7.89 -38.29
C ALA A 343 -9.48 8.78 -38.16
N ARG A 344 -9.71 9.32 -36.96
CA ARG A 344 -10.82 10.25 -36.73
C ARG A 344 -10.67 11.53 -37.57
N ILE A 345 -9.49 12.16 -37.57
CA ILE A 345 -9.23 13.39 -38.34
C ILE A 345 -9.46 13.14 -39.83
N ILE A 346 -9.04 11.99 -40.37
CA ILE A 346 -9.25 11.61 -41.77
C ILE A 346 -10.74 11.45 -42.05
N LEU A 347 -11.49 10.78 -41.15
CA LEU A 347 -12.93 10.54 -41.33
C LEU A 347 -13.77 11.83 -41.24
N GLU A 348 -13.36 12.79 -40.41
CA GLU A 348 -13.99 14.11 -40.30
C GLU A 348 -13.82 14.96 -41.60
N ASN A 349 -12.79 14.66 -42.39
CA ASN A 349 -12.42 15.38 -43.60
C ASN A 349 -12.57 14.53 -44.88
N ILE A 350 -13.38 13.46 -44.85
CA ILE A 350 -13.47 12.51 -45.95
C ILE A 350 -14.38 12.99 -47.06
N GLU A 351 -15.47 13.70 -46.74
CA GLU A 351 -16.50 14.11 -47.70
C GLU A 351 -16.00 15.18 -48.69
N ASP A 352 -15.13 16.06 -48.26
CA ASP A 352 -14.55 17.15 -49.07
C ASP A 352 -13.14 16.82 -49.58
N GLU A 353 -12.67 15.58 -49.35
CA GLU A 353 -11.33 15.10 -49.71
C GLU A 353 -10.17 15.95 -49.10
N SER A 354 -10.45 16.82 -48.15
CA SER A 354 -9.43 17.70 -47.54
C SER A 354 -8.39 16.90 -46.75
N TYR A 355 -8.72 15.66 -46.33
CA TYR A 355 -7.78 14.74 -45.69
C TYR A 355 -6.51 14.50 -46.54
N LEU A 356 -6.59 14.51 -47.89
CA LEU A 356 -5.42 14.33 -48.75
C LEU A 356 -4.30 15.34 -48.46
N ARG A 357 -4.67 16.58 -48.16
CA ARG A 357 -3.71 17.64 -47.80
C ARG A 357 -3.16 17.47 -46.38
N LEU A 358 -3.87 16.77 -45.51
CA LEU A 358 -3.50 16.54 -44.12
C LEU A 358 -2.57 15.34 -43.97
N ILE A 359 -2.61 14.34 -44.84
CA ILE A 359 -1.84 13.09 -44.71
C ILE A 359 -0.34 13.30 -44.38
N PRO A 360 0.42 14.17 -45.04
CA PRO A 360 1.84 14.36 -44.71
C PRO A 360 2.05 14.85 -43.30
N SER A 361 1.21 15.76 -42.83
CA SER A 361 1.29 16.30 -41.48
C SER A 361 0.84 15.28 -40.42
N LEU A 362 -0.19 14.49 -40.74
CA LEU A 362 -0.67 13.41 -39.86
C LEU A 362 0.35 12.28 -39.74
N PHE A 363 0.99 11.90 -40.85
CA PHE A 363 2.09 10.93 -40.80
C PHE A 363 3.29 11.44 -39.97
N GLN A 364 3.68 12.71 -40.18
CA GLN A 364 4.74 13.32 -39.36
C GLN A 364 4.37 13.32 -37.87
N ARG A 365 3.13 13.65 -37.55
CA ARG A 365 2.61 13.60 -36.16
C ARG A 365 2.72 12.19 -35.59
N LEU A 366 2.31 11.17 -36.36
CA LEU A 366 2.37 9.78 -35.94
C LEU A 366 3.81 9.30 -35.74
N SER A 367 4.73 9.74 -36.61
CA SER A 367 6.16 9.39 -36.53
C SER A 367 6.86 9.86 -35.25
N VAL A 368 6.40 10.93 -34.64
CA VAL A 368 6.96 11.43 -33.36
C VAL A 368 6.20 10.93 -32.14
N TYR A 369 5.06 10.29 -32.33
CA TYR A 369 4.18 9.87 -31.22
C TYR A 369 4.87 9.01 -30.17
N PRO A 370 5.71 8.01 -30.50
CA PRO A 370 6.44 7.20 -29.51
C PRO A 370 7.51 7.95 -28.72
N SER A 371 7.95 9.11 -29.23
CA SER A 371 8.96 9.94 -28.57
C SER A 371 8.36 11.08 -27.74
N LEU A 372 7.04 11.21 -27.73
CA LEU A 372 6.36 12.22 -26.93
C LEU A 372 6.58 11.96 -25.45
N SER A 373 6.87 13.03 -24.72
CA SER A 373 6.85 13.00 -23.27
C SER A 373 5.42 12.81 -22.77
N GLU A 374 5.31 12.35 -21.55
CA GLU A 374 4.02 12.21 -20.88
C GLU A 374 3.19 13.50 -20.90
N GLU A 375 3.84 14.63 -20.64
CA GLU A 375 3.21 15.95 -20.71
C GLU A 375 2.66 16.25 -22.12
N GLU A 376 3.40 15.92 -23.18
CA GLU A 376 2.94 16.09 -24.57
C GLU A 376 1.72 15.22 -24.86
N ILE A 377 1.70 13.97 -24.39
CA ILE A 377 0.55 13.08 -24.54
C ILE A 377 -0.68 13.69 -23.84
N LEU A 378 -0.53 14.18 -22.62
CA LEU A 378 -1.61 14.85 -21.89
C LEU A 378 -2.11 16.10 -22.62
N ILE A 379 -1.20 16.92 -23.21
CA ILE A 379 -1.54 18.07 -24.03
C ILE A 379 -2.36 17.65 -25.25
N TYR A 380 -1.99 16.58 -25.95
CA TYR A 380 -2.74 16.06 -27.08
C TYR A 380 -4.16 15.67 -26.69
N HIS A 381 -4.32 14.96 -25.57
CA HIS A 381 -5.64 14.57 -25.10
C HIS A 381 -6.49 15.76 -24.66
N TYR A 382 -5.86 16.75 -24.00
CA TYR A 382 -6.57 17.99 -23.62
C TYR A 382 -7.05 18.79 -24.83
N GLN A 383 -6.31 18.77 -25.93
CA GLN A 383 -6.67 19.48 -27.17
C GLN A 383 -7.90 18.93 -27.87
N ASN A 384 -8.18 17.66 -27.68
CA ASN A 384 -9.38 17.06 -28.25
C ASN A 384 -10.63 17.65 -27.63
N GLY A 385 -11.37 18.45 -28.40
CA GLY A 385 -12.57 19.16 -27.92
C GLY A 385 -13.65 18.22 -27.38
N VAL A 386 -13.81 17.01 -27.97
CA VAL A 386 -14.79 16.03 -27.52
C VAL A 386 -14.37 15.42 -26.18
N LYS A 387 -13.10 14.99 -26.05
CA LYS A 387 -12.56 14.48 -24.79
C LYS A 387 -12.69 15.52 -23.67
N ARG A 388 -12.34 16.77 -23.96
CA ARG A 388 -12.47 17.89 -23.01
C ARG A 388 -13.92 18.13 -22.62
N THR A 389 -14.87 18.05 -23.55
CA THR A 389 -16.31 18.16 -23.24
C THR A 389 -16.76 17.06 -22.30
N ILE A 390 -16.37 15.81 -22.54
CA ILE A 390 -16.68 14.67 -21.67
C ILE A 390 -16.10 14.88 -20.27
N ILE A 391 -14.83 15.29 -20.20
CA ILE A 391 -14.15 15.58 -18.91
C ILE A 391 -14.89 16.69 -18.17
N ASN A 392 -15.29 17.77 -18.85
CA ASN A 392 -16.01 18.87 -18.18
C ASN A 392 -17.36 18.43 -17.62
N ILE A 393 -18.14 17.62 -18.34
CA ILE A 393 -19.39 17.06 -17.83
C ILE A 393 -19.11 16.18 -16.59
N LEU A 394 -18.10 15.34 -16.65
CA LEU A 394 -17.75 14.45 -15.55
C LEU A 394 -17.20 15.19 -14.32
N ARG A 395 -16.59 16.37 -14.50
CA ARG A 395 -16.18 17.23 -13.39
C ARG A 395 -17.37 17.69 -12.54
N ASP A 396 -18.50 17.97 -13.22
CA ASP A 396 -19.69 18.48 -12.56
C ASP A 396 -20.58 17.35 -12.02
N ASP A 397 -20.73 16.24 -12.77
CA ASP A 397 -21.66 15.16 -12.43
C ASP A 397 -20.97 13.94 -11.77
N GLY A 398 -19.71 13.74 -12.02
CA GLY A 398 -18.94 12.56 -11.55
C GLY A 398 -19.31 11.25 -12.24
N ILE A 399 -20.57 11.07 -12.64
CA ILE A 399 -21.15 9.88 -13.25
C ILE A 399 -22.08 10.29 -14.38
N ILE A 400 -21.93 9.66 -15.52
CA ILE A 400 -22.87 9.85 -16.64
C ILE A 400 -23.10 8.52 -17.35
N SER A 401 -24.28 8.29 -17.93
CA SER A 401 -24.49 7.14 -18.79
C SER A 401 -23.92 7.37 -20.19
N LYS A 402 -23.48 6.30 -20.83
CA LYS A 402 -22.99 6.37 -22.22
C LYS A 402 -24.03 6.93 -23.18
N SER A 403 -25.31 6.61 -22.96
CA SER A 403 -26.42 7.16 -23.75
C SER A 403 -26.61 8.66 -23.52
N GLU A 404 -26.46 9.16 -22.29
CA GLU A 404 -26.52 10.61 -22.00
C GLU A 404 -25.38 11.35 -22.70
N ILE A 405 -24.14 10.84 -22.65
CA ILE A 405 -23.01 11.44 -23.38
C ILE A 405 -23.28 11.51 -24.88
N MET A 406 -23.82 10.44 -25.47
CA MET A 406 -24.14 10.42 -26.89
C MET A 406 -25.17 11.51 -27.27
N ILE A 407 -26.18 11.73 -26.44
CA ILE A 407 -27.15 12.80 -26.65
C ILE A 407 -26.47 14.17 -26.58
N TRP A 408 -25.70 14.42 -25.52
CA TRP A 408 -24.97 15.68 -25.33
C TRP A 408 -24.01 15.99 -26.49
N LEU A 409 -23.29 15.00 -26.98
CA LEU A 409 -22.35 15.17 -28.09
C LEU A 409 -23.09 15.46 -29.41
N LYS A 410 -24.22 14.80 -29.65
CA LYS A 410 -25.06 15.08 -30.82
C LYS A 410 -25.62 16.49 -30.82
N ASP A 411 -26.07 16.97 -29.67
CA ASP A 411 -26.60 18.33 -29.53
C ASP A 411 -25.54 19.41 -29.73
N LYS A 412 -24.31 19.17 -29.24
CA LYS A 412 -23.21 20.14 -29.31
C LYS A 412 -22.48 20.14 -30.67
N TYR A 413 -22.45 19.01 -31.35
CA TYR A 413 -21.67 18.79 -32.56
C TYR A 413 -22.57 18.19 -33.68
N THR A 414 -23.53 18.96 -34.11
CA THR A 414 -24.64 18.56 -35.03
C THR A 414 -24.21 17.95 -36.34
N GLU A 415 -22.99 18.19 -36.83
CA GLU A 415 -22.50 17.74 -38.14
C GLU A 415 -21.34 16.76 -38.10
N SER A 416 -20.83 16.43 -36.87
CA SER A 416 -19.63 15.61 -36.74
C SER A 416 -19.94 14.16 -36.35
N PHE A 417 -19.36 13.24 -37.07
CA PHE A 417 -19.40 11.81 -36.72
C PHE A 417 -18.36 11.51 -35.62
N PHE A 418 -18.82 11.03 -34.48
CA PHE A 418 -17.94 10.66 -33.38
C PHE A 418 -17.88 9.14 -33.21
N ASP A 419 -16.68 8.62 -33.18
CA ASP A 419 -16.40 7.31 -32.63
C ASP A 419 -16.29 7.39 -31.11
N ILE A 420 -17.44 7.33 -30.44
CA ILE A 420 -17.50 7.41 -28.98
C ILE A 420 -16.73 6.28 -28.31
N GLU A 421 -16.71 5.08 -28.91
CA GLU A 421 -15.99 3.94 -28.37
C GLU A 421 -14.47 4.17 -28.33
N SER A 422 -13.92 4.66 -29.43
CA SER A 422 -12.50 5.02 -29.50
C SER A 422 -12.15 6.13 -28.49
N ILE A 423 -13.01 7.15 -28.37
CA ILE A 423 -12.81 8.26 -27.42
C ILE A 423 -12.82 7.75 -25.98
N LEU A 424 -13.80 6.91 -25.63
CA LEU A 424 -13.90 6.34 -24.28
C LEU A 424 -12.72 5.39 -23.99
N THR A 425 -12.30 4.60 -24.98
CA THR A 425 -11.12 3.71 -24.84
C THR A 425 -9.87 4.49 -24.51
N ASP A 426 -9.63 5.62 -25.19
CA ASP A 426 -8.49 6.50 -24.88
C ASP A 426 -8.57 7.05 -23.45
N LEU A 427 -9.75 7.52 -23.02
CA LEU A 427 -9.94 8.03 -21.67
C LEU A 427 -9.78 6.94 -20.59
N ILE A 428 -10.14 5.68 -20.92
CA ILE A 428 -9.92 4.51 -20.05
C ILE A 428 -8.43 4.19 -19.95
N LYS A 429 -7.71 4.14 -21.09
CA LYS A 429 -6.26 3.89 -21.13
C LYS A 429 -5.48 4.93 -20.30
N MET A 430 -5.95 6.16 -20.30
CA MET A 430 -5.39 7.24 -19.46
C MET A 430 -5.88 7.21 -18.01
N GLU A 431 -6.71 6.25 -17.65
CA GLU A 431 -7.32 6.14 -16.33
C GLU A 431 -8.14 7.39 -15.90
N ILE A 432 -8.57 8.22 -16.84
CA ILE A 432 -9.44 9.37 -16.59
C ILE A 432 -10.83 8.90 -16.20
N ILE A 433 -11.30 7.80 -16.82
CA ILE A 433 -12.61 7.21 -16.57
C ILE A 433 -12.51 5.70 -16.35
N LYS A 434 -13.51 5.15 -15.65
CA LYS A 434 -13.86 3.72 -15.67
C LYS A 434 -15.25 3.55 -16.25
N VAL A 435 -15.47 2.50 -17.02
CA VAL A 435 -16.78 2.16 -17.58
C VAL A 435 -17.26 0.87 -16.92
N GLY A 436 -18.54 0.82 -16.57
CA GLY A 436 -19.13 -0.34 -15.93
C GLY A 436 -20.62 -0.45 -16.12
N SER A 437 -21.11 -1.70 -16.13
CA SER A 437 -22.55 -2.01 -16.21
C SER A 437 -23.09 -2.34 -14.82
N ILE A 438 -24.22 -1.75 -14.46
CA ILE A 438 -24.90 -2.04 -13.21
C ILE A 438 -26.18 -2.81 -13.49
N LYS A 439 -26.33 -3.99 -12.88
CA LYS A 439 -27.52 -4.85 -13.06
C LYS A 439 -28.83 -4.08 -12.76
N GLY A 440 -29.68 -3.98 -13.77
CA GLY A 440 -30.97 -3.26 -13.70
C GLY A 440 -30.97 -1.89 -14.35
N LEU A 441 -29.84 -1.44 -14.91
CA LEU A 441 -29.76 -0.23 -15.74
C LEU A 441 -29.54 -0.62 -17.20
N PRO A 442 -30.17 0.09 -18.15
CA PRO A 442 -30.13 -0.26 -19.58
C PRO A 442 -28.84 0.18 -20.28
N SER A 443 -28.09 1.10 -19.72
CA SER A 443 -26.88 1.69 -20.33
C SER A 443 -25.68 1.52 -19.42
N GLU A 444 -24.50 1.38 -20.02
CA GLU A 444 -23.22 1.46 -19.33
C GLU A 444 -23.05 2.84 -18.72
N LEU A 445 -22.38 2.86 -17.56
CA LEU A 445 -22.07 4.07 -16.82
C LEU A 445 -20.59 4.38 -16.92
N ILE A 446 -20.30 5.66 -17.01
CA ILE A 446 -18.97 6.22 -17.07
C ILE A 446 -18.71 6.94 -15.77
N PHE A 447 -17.64 6.53 -15.09
CA PHE A 447 -17.25 7.02 -13.77
C PHE A 447 -15.95 7.81 -13.89
N PHE A 448 -15.93 9.01 -13.34
CA PHE A 448 -14.74 9.87 -13.33
C PHE A 448 -13.75 9.43 -12.25
N THR A 449 -12.52 9.14 -12.63
CA THR A 449 -11.47 8.62 -11.73
C THR A 449 -10.27 9.53 -11.59
N ASN A 450 -9.86 10.23 -12.67
CA ASN A 450 -8.81 11.24 -12.62
C ASN A 450 -9.19 12.41 -13.52
N ASP A 451 -8.82 13.62 -13.11
CA ASP A 451 -9.03 14.84 -13.87
C ASP A 451 -7.76 15.21 -14.65
N LEU A 452 -7.90 15.40 -15.95
CA LEU A 452 -6.85 15.96 -16.79
C LEU A 452 -6.88 17.48 -16.65
N PHE A 453 -5.88 17.99 -15.99
CA PHE A 453 -5.83 19.39 -15.58
C PHE A 453 -4.68 20.13 -16.25
N THR A 454 -4.95 21.34 -16.70
CA THR A 454 -3.94 22.25 -17.25
C THR A 454 -4.12 23.65 -16.69
N LEU A 455 -2.99 24.31 -16.44
CA LEU A 455 -2.99 25.67 -15.89
C LEU A 455 -1.65 26.34 -16.22
N ARG A 456 -1.70 27.63 -16.52
CA ARG A 456 -0.50 28.46 -16.61
C ARG A 456 0.08 28.70 -15.22
N VAL A 457 1.38 28.57 -15.06
CA VAL A 457 2.07 28.67 -13.76
C VAL A 457 3.35 29.48 -13.85
N PRO A 458 3.84 30.05 -12.74
CA PRO A 458 5.14 30.70 -12.69
C PRO A 458 6.30 29.74 -12.98
N PRO A 459 7.36 30.18 -13.69
CA PRO A 459 8.55 29.37 -13.97
C PRO A 459 9.47 29.29 -12.76
N THR A 460 9.10 28.47 -11.78
CA THR A 460 9.72 28.43 -10.44
C THR A 460 11.23 28.13 -10.47
N ILE A 461 11.67 27.26 -11.41
CA ILE A 461 13.09 26.88 -11.53
C ILE A 461 13.96 28.10 -11.88
N LEU A 462 13.47 28.97 -12.76
CA LEU A 462 14.18 30.17 -13.17
C LEU A 462 14.10 31.28 -12.12
N LEU A 463 12.96 31.37 -11.44
CA LEU A 463 12.74 32.36 -10.37
C LEU A 463 13.58 32.08 -9.12
N ASP A 464 13.87 30.83 -8.82
CA ASP A 464 14.66 30.44 -7.65
C ASP A 464 16.13 30.86 -7.79
N ASP A 465 16.70 30.80 -8.99
CA ASP A 465 18.10 31.07 -9.22
C ASP A 465 18.37 31.66 -10.63
N PRO A 466 17.88 32.87 -10.89
CA PRO A 466 18.00 33.48 -12.23
C PRO A 466 19.44 33.66 -12.69
N LEU A 467 20.35 33.99 -11.76
CA LEU A 467 21.76 34.26 -12.07
C LEU A 467 22.46 33.00 -12.59
N ASN A 468 22.39 31.90 -11.88
CA ASN A 468 23.00 30.64 -12.30
C ASN A 468 22.30 30.02 -13.51
N ARG A 469 21.08 30.49 -13.81
CA ARG A 469 20.33 30.07 -15.00
C ARG A 469 20.60 30.92 -16.24
N GLY A 470 21.51 31.89 -16.15
CA GLY A 470 22.00 32.63 -17.30
C GLY A 470 21.50 34.08 -17.45
N LEU A 471 20.74 34.61 -16.48
CA LEU A 471 20.29 36.01 -16.50
C LEU A 471 21.36 36.93 -15.92
N PRO A 472 21.78 37.98 -16.61
CA PRO A 472 22.66 39.01 -16.05
C PRO A 472 22.04 39.68 -14.81
N SER A 473 22.87 39.98 -13.82
CA SER A 473 22.41 40.49 -12.50
C SER A 473 21.57 41.76 -12.61
N GLN A 474 21.81 42.59 -13.58
CA GLN A 474 21.04 43.82 -13.83
C GLN A 474 19.58 43.59 -14.17
N PHE A 475 19.21 42.40 -14.70
CA PHE A 475 17.83 42.07 -15.10
C PHE A 475 17.07 41.24 -14.09
N VAL A 476 17.72 40.74 -13.04
CA VAL A 476 17.08 39.80 -12.08
C VAL A 476 15.84 40.42 -11.45
N LYS A 477 15.92 41.65 -10.98
CA LYS A 477 14.80 42.35 -10.34
C LYS A 477 13.67 42.61 -11.34
N GLU A 478 14.01 43.09 -12.54
CA GLU A 478 13.03 43.34 -13.61
C GLU A 478 12.32 42.04 -14.03
N TYR A 479 13.03 40.91 -14.06
CA TYR A 479 12.46 39.61 -14.38
C TYR A 479 11.45 39.16 -13.33
N GLN A 480 11.84 39.22 -12.06
CA GLN A 480 10.95 38.84 -10.94
C GLN A 480 9.70 39.73 -10.88
N GLU A 481 9.85 41.01 -11.07
CA GLU A 481 8.74 41.97 -11.15
C GLU A 481 7.82 41.65 -12.33
N ALA A 482 8.37 41.41 -13.53
CA ALA A 482 7.59 41.09 -14.72
C ALA A 482 6.74 39.79 -14.56
N VAL A 483 7.31 38.74 -13.96
CA VAL A 483 6.57 37.52 -13.69
C VAL A 483 5.48 37.77 -12.64
N LYS A 484 5.79 38.49 -11.58
CA LYS A 484 4.82 38.83 -10.54
C LYS A 484 3.65 39.66 -11.09
N GLU A 485 3.94 40.71 -11.84
CA GLU A 485 2.95 41.59 -12.49
C GLU A 485 2.02 40.79 -13.42
N PHE A 486 2.60 39.89 -14.24
CA PHE A 486 1.78 39.03 -15.09
C PHE A 486 0.76 38.21 -14.28
N PHE A 487 1.19 37.55 -13.19
CA PHE A 487 0.32 36.69 -12.41
C PHE A 487 -0.60 37.42 -11.44
N GLN A 488 -0.36 38.68 -11.11
CA GLN A 488 -1.31 39.52 -10.38
C GLN A 488 -2.58 39.80 -11.19
N ASP A 489 -2.44 39.99 -12.50
CA ASP A 489 -3.55 40.28 -13.40
C ASP A 489 -4.16 39.02 -14.06
N TYR A 490 -3.44 37.89 -13.98
CA TYR A 490 -3.85 36.65 -14.65
C TYR A 490 -5.01 35.99 -13.97
N LYS A 491 -6.06 35.69 -14.74
CA LYS A 491 -7.20 34.86 -14.33
C LYS A 491 -7.18 33.55 -15.14
N PRO A 492 -7.12 32.39 -14.45
CA PRO A 492 -7.18 31.10 -15.14
C PRO A 492 -8.50 30.95 -15.92
N SER A 493 -8.40 30.55 -17.19
CA SER A 493 -9.56 30.30 -18.03
C SER A 493 -9.32 29.10 -18.95
N GLU A 494 -10.39 28.39 -19.30
CA GLU A 494 -10.31 27.28 -20.25
C GLU A 494 -9.85 27.74 -21.63
N GLU A 495 -10.27 28.94 -22.06
CA GLU A 495 -9.87 29.54 -23.34
C GLU A 495 -8.36 29.75 -23.42
N ASP A 496 -7.75 30.30 -22.36
CA ASP A 496 -6.28 30.47 -22.29
C ASP A 496 -5.56 29.11 -22.29
N ASN A 497 -6.09 28.13 -21.55
CA ASN A 497 -5.53 26.79 -21.53
C ASN A 497 -5.56 26.11 -22.91
N ILE A 498 -6.68 26.23 -23.65
CA ILE A 498 -6.80 25.73 -25.01
C ILE A 498 -5.78 26.42 -25.93
N LYS A 499 -5.65 27.75 -25.84
CA LYS A 499 -4.74 28.53 -26.65
C LYS A 499 -3.29 28.10 -26.45
N ILE A 500 -2.86 27.92 -25.20
CA ILE A 500 -1.48 27.50 -24.89
C ILE A 500 -1.23 26.06 -25.30
N THR A 501 -2.14 25.15 -24.99
CA THR A 501 -1.97 23.75 -25.36
C THR A 501 -1.95 23.56 -26.88
N ASN A 502 -2.73 24.33 -27.63
CA ASN A 502 -2.63 24.41 -29.11
C ASN A 502 -1.25 24.83 -29.60
N LEU A 503 -0.65 25.80 -28.92
CA LEU A 503 0.71 26.24 -29.23
C LEU A 503 1.73 25.13 -28.99
N LEU A 504 1.59 24.41 -27.87
CA LEU A 504 2.53 23.39 -27.42
C LEU A 504 2.44 22.06 -28.18
N ILE A 505 1.36 21.80 -28.92
CA ILE A 505 1.30 20.68 -29.86
C ILE A 505 2.38 20.80 -30.95
N ASN A 506 2.83 22.01 -31.28
CA ASN A 506 3.91 22.20 -32.24
C ASN A 506 5.25 21.71 -31.62
N PRO A 507 5.87 20.64 -32.18
CA PRO A 507 7.09 20.08 -31.63
C PRO A 507 8.25 21.08 -31.53
N GLN A 508 8.34 22.06 -32.45
CA GLN A 508 9.38 23.08 -32.43
C GLN A 508 9.19 24.07 -31.26
N VAL A 509 7.92 24.39 -30.95
CA VAL A 509 7.58 25.25 -29.82
C VAL A 509 7.85 24.51 -28.50
N TYR A 510 7.43 23.25 -28.43
CA TYR A 510 7.62 22.45 -27.22
C TYR A 510 9.11 22.20 -26.92
N GLU A 511 9.94 21.88 -27.91
CA GLU A 511 11.38 21.68 -27.72
C GLU A 511 12.08 23.01 -27.29
N THR A 512 11.59 24.13 -27.81
CA THR A 512 12.08 25.45 -27.36
C THR A 512 11.66 25.74 -25.91
N LEU A 513 10.42 25.47 -25.55
CA LEU A 513 9.92 25.58 -24.17
C LEU A 513 10.73 24.72 -23.22
N ARG A 514 11.05 23.50 -23.61
CA ARG A 514 11.86 22.55 -22.81
C ARG A 514 13.22 23.10 -22.46
N LEU A 515 13.88 23.78 -23.40
CA LEU A 515 15.14 24.49 -23.14
C LEU A 515 14.92 25.66 -22.19
N LEU A 516 13.94 26.51 -22.47
CA LEU A 516 13.61 27.70 -21.68
C LEU A 516 13.19 27.41 -20.24
N ARG A 517 12.66 26.23 -19.96
CA ARG A 517 12.35 25.78 -18.58
C ARG A 517 13.57 25.58 -17.71
N THR A 518 14.71 25.28 -18.32
CA THR A 518 15.95 24.94 -17.61
C THR A 518 16.93 26.08 -17.52
N ALA A 519 16.91 26.98 -18.48
CA ALA A 519 17.88 28.08 -18.58
C ALA A 519 17.30 29.32 -19.28
N ILE A 520 17.83 30.48 -18.93
CA ILE A 520 17.64 31.73 -19.65
C ILE A 520 18.75 31.77 -20.72
N VAL A 521 18.36 31.89 -21.97
CA VAL A 521 19.22 31.60 -23.09
C VAL A 521 19.44 32.83 -23.99
N THR A 522 20.56 32.83 -24.69
CA THR A 522 20.86 33.83 -25.72
C THR A 522 20.36 33.37 -27.08
N ARG A 523 20.38 34.27 -28.06
CA ARG A 523 20.07 33.93 -29.45
C ARG A 523 20.96 32.80 -29.99
N GLN A 524 22.22 32.79 -29.60
CA GLN A 524 23.17 31.75 -30.04
C GLN A 524 22.80 30.37 -29.50
N ASP A 525 22.27 30.29 -28.28
CA ASP A 525 21.84 29.04 -27.68
C ASP A 525 20.60 28.50 -28.39
N LEU A 526 19.68 29.37 -28.76
CA LEU A 526 18.47 28.99 -29.52
C LEU A 526 18.84 28.48 -30.92
N GLU A 527 19.85 29.04 -31.61
CA GLU A 527 20.29 28.55 -32.90
C GLU A 527 20.81 27.08 -32.84
N LYS A 528 21.27 26.61 -31.67
CA LYS A 528 21.64 25.20 -31.47
C LYS A 528 20.45 24.24 -31.59
N LEU A 529 19.21 24.72 -31.37
CA LEU A 529 17.99 23.93 -31.51
C LEU A 529 17.71 23.53 -32.97
N ARG A 530 18.35 24.14 -33.97
CA ARG A 530 18.25 23.66 -35.35
C ARG A 530 18.68 22.21 -35.51
N LYS A 531 19.66 21.76 -34.70
CA LYS A 531 20.08 20.36 -34.68
C LYS A 531 19.03 19.41 -34.10
N LYS A 532 18.04 19.95 -33.38
CA LYS A 532 16.93 19.23 -32.77
C LYS A 532 15.60 19.41 -33.55
N GLY A 533 15.67 19.93 -34.78
CA GLY A 533 14.49 20.06 -35.64
C GLY A 533 13.74 21.41 -35.51
N VAL A 534 14.27 22.39 -34.77
CA VAL A 534 13.66 23.73 -34.71
C VAL A 534 14.27 24.59 -35.81
N TYR A 535 13.62 24.64 -36.97
CA TYR A 535 14.16 25.30 -38.15
C TYR A 535 13.84 26.80 -38.20
N ASP A 536 12.63 27.20 -37.81
CA ASP A 536 12.18 28.60 -37.83
C ASP A 536 12.09 29.17 -36.41
N ILE A 537 13.26 29.48 -35.84
CA ILE A 537 13.39 30.01 -34.49
C ILE A 537 12.65 31.35 -34.35
N ASN A 538 12.67 32.21 -35.38
CA ASN A 538 12.00 33.53 -35.31
C ASN A 538 10.49 33.36 -35.18
N ARG A 539 9.90 32.45 -35.94
CA ARG A 539 8.46 32.14 -35.84
C ARG A 539 8.10 31.58 -34.47
N VAL A 540 8.93 30.64 -33.97
CA VAL A 540 8.70 30.04 -32.65
C VAL A 540 8.77 31.12 -31.54
N LEU A 541 9.81 31.97 -31.55
CA LEU A 541 9.95 33.04 -30.58
C LEU A 541 8.77 34.03 -30.64
N LYS A 542 8.33 34.39 -31.85
CA LYS A 542 7.17 35.24 -32.03
C LYS A 542 5.91 34.61 -31.43
N LEU A 543 5.66 33.33 -31.70
CA LEU A 543 4.54 32.61 -31.13
C LEU A 543 4.56 32.58 -29.60
N LEU A 544 5.73 32.31 -28.99
CA LEU A 544 5.92 32.33 -27.55
C LEU A 544 5.71 33.73 -26.96
N TRP A 545 6.21 34.77 -27.64
CA TRP A 545 6.04 36.16 -27.23
C TRP A 545 4.60 36.63 -27.30
N ASP A 546 3.93 36.42 -28.45
CA ASP A 546 2.52 36.81 -28.67
C ASP A 546 1.57 36.14 -27.64
N ASN A 547 1.96 34.95 -27.14
CA ASN A 547 1.23 34.22 -26.11
C ASN A 547 1.73 34.50 -24.68
N LYS A 548 2.58 35.52 -24.48
CA LYS A 548 3.11 35.91 -23.16
C LYS A 548 3.80 34.76 -22.43
N MET A 549 4.47 33.87 -23.16
CA MET A 549 5.24 32.78 -22.55
C MET A 549 6.68 33.18 -22.28
N ILE A 550 7.24 34.15 -23.00
CA ILE A 550 8.60 34.60 -22.82
C ILE A 550 8.68 36.12 -22.61
N LYS A 551 9.74 36.55 -21.90
CA LYS A 551 10.20 37.91 -21.76
C LYS A 551 11.60 38.01 -22.37
N VAL A 552 11.89 39.11 -23.09
CA VAL A 552 13.20 39.36 -23.71
C VAL A 552 13.84 40.54 -23.03
N PHE A 553 15.11 40.41 -22.69
CA PHE A 553 15.94 41.47 -22.11
C PHE A 553 17.09 41.77 -23.04
N ASN A 554 17.37 43.06 -23.23
CA ASN A 554 18.46 43.53 -24.09
C ASN A 554 19.51 44.25 -23.25
N ASP A 555 20.77 43.80 -23.34
CA ASP A 555 21.85 44.48 -22.67
C ASP A 555 22.35 45.69 -23.48
N LYS A 556 23.29 46.45 -22.89
CA LYS A 556 23.91 47.61 -23.54
C LYS A 556 24.71 47.26 -24.78
N MET A 557 25.07 45.99 -24.96
CA MET A 557 25.80 45.48 -26.13
C MET A 557 24.86 44.87 -27.18
N ASN A 558 23.53 45.05 -26.99
CA ASN A 558 22.48 44.52 -27.84
C ASN A 558 22.40 42.99 -27.85
N ASN A 559 22.87 42.30 -26.77
CA ASN A 559 22.66 40.88 -26.61
C ASN A 559 21.25 40.65 -26.06
N GLU A 560 20.53 39.72 -26.66
CA GLU A 560 19.17 39.34 -26.27
C GLU A 560 19.22 38.13 -25.34
N TYR A 561 18.50 38.21 -24.22
CA TYR A 561 18.28 37.12 -23.25
C TYR A 561 16.80 36.77 -23.21
N TYR A 562 16.51 35.53 -23.49
CA TYR A 562 15.16 34.98 -23.53
C TYR A 562 14.87 34.21 -22.26
N ALA A 563 13.96 34.72 -21.45
CA ALA A 563 13.51 34.08 -20.20
C ALA A 563 12.05 33.67 -20.30
N LEU A 564 11.72 32.55 -19.70
CA LEU A 564 10.33 32.11 -19.60
C LEU A 564 9.55 33.01 -18.65
N LEU A 565 8.51 33.69 -19.13
CA LEU A 565 7.64 34.55 -18.35
C LEU A 565 6.57 33.71 -17.63
N THR A 566 6.01 32.74 -18.35
CA THR A 566 5.00 31.80 -17.83
C THR A 566 5.30 30.40 -18.34
N ASP A 567 5.05 29.43 -17.51
CA ASP A 567 5.11 28.01 -17.85
C ASP A 567 3.69 27.40 -17.82
N ILE A 568 3.53 26.17 -18.24
CA ILE A 568 2.30 25.41 -18.15
C ILE A 568 2.49 24.23 -17.19
N TYR A 569 1.46 23.94 -16.43
CA TYR A 569 1.32 22.73 -15.64
C TYR A 569 0.21 21.88 -16.24
N VAL A 570 0.55 20.66 -16.66
CA VAL A 570 -0.39 19.67 -17.20
C VAL A 570 -0.17 18.38 -16.43
N ASP A 571 -1.23 17.83 -15.86
CA ASP A 571 -1.13 16.61 -15.05
C ASP A 571 -2.50 15.93 -14.90
N LEU A 572 -2.47 14.65 -14.51
CA LEU A 572 -3.63 13.92 -14.05
C LEU A 572 -3.71 14.04 -12.53
N ILE A 573 -4.83 14.52 -12.02
CA ILE A 573 -5.07 14.68 -10.59
C ILE A 573 -6.25 13.84 -10.13
N PHE A 574 -6.16 13.30 -8.92
CA PHE A 574 -7.30 12.58 -8.33
C PHE A 574 -8.36 13.57 -7.86
N PRO A 575 -9.61 13.54 -8.38
CA PRO A 575 -10.59 14.58 -8.20
C PRO A 575 -11.38 14.42 -6.88
N LYS A 576 -10.77 14.70 -5.73
CA LYS A 576 -11.44 14.57 -4.42
C LYS A 576 -12.72 15.41 -4.31
N TYR A 577 -12.81 16.49 -5.06
CA TYR A 577 -13.98 17.39 -5.09
C TYR A 577 -15.25 16.73 -5.64
N VAL A 578 -15.16 15.62 -6.39
CA VAL A 578 -16.35 14.92 -6.93
C VAL A 578 -17.27 14.34 -5.85
N LEU A 579 -16.86 14.29 -4.59
CA LEU A 579 -17.78 13.93 -3.50
C LEU A 579 -18.95 14.91 -3.37
N SER A 580 -18.77 16.18 -3.76
CA SER A 580 -19.86 17.15 -3.84
C SER A 580 -20.88 16.79 -4.92
N ALA A 581 -20.43 16.33 -6.09
CA ALA A 581 -21.32 15.81 -7.15
C ALA A 581 -22.11 14.58 -6.67
N VAL A 582 -21.48 13.66 -5.96
CA VAL A 582 -22.16 12.49 -5.37
C VAL A 582 -23.24 12.93 -4.36
N LYS A 583 -22.93 13.92 -3.50
CA LYS A 583 -23.91 14.48 -2.57
C LYS A 583 -25.08 15.11 -3.31
N THR A 584 -24.80 15.96 -4.29
CA THR A 584 -25.85 16.62 -5.10
C THR A 584 -26.75 15.59 -5.78
N ALA A 585 -26.16 14.56 -6.40
CA ALA A 585 -26.92 13.48 -7.04
C ALA A 585 -27.77 12.68 -6.04
N TYR A 586 -27.31 12.50 -4.82
CA TYR A 586 -28.06 11.84 -3.75
C TYR A 586 -29.22 12.71 -3.24
N ASP A 587 -28.97 13.98 -2.94
CA ASP A 587 -29.96 14.92 -2.41
C ASP A 587 -31.09 15.19 -3.41
N GLN A 588 -30.73 15.33 -4.69
CA GLN A 588 -31.67 15.51 -5.80
C GLN A 588 -32.35 14.23 -6.28
N LYS A 589 -31.90 13.06 -5.78
CA LYS A 589 -32.35 11.72 -6.24
C LYS A 589 -32.20 11.53 -7.75
N SER A 590 -31.24 12.20 -8.38
CA SER A 590 -30.97 12.13 -9.81
C SER A 590 -30.31 10.80 -10.21
N ARG A 591 -29.69 10.10 -9.28
CA ARG A 591 -29.10 8.77 -9.48
C ARG A 591 -29.57 7.81 -8.40
N VAL A 592 -29.75 6.52 -8.76
CA VAL A 592 -30.12 5.47 -7.79
C VAL A 592 -28.96 5.17 -6.85
N LYS A 593 -29.26 4.87 -5.59
CA LYS A 593 -28.24 4.60 -4.56
C LYS A 593 -27.17 3.60 -4.98
N LYS A 594 -27.57 2.54 -5.71
CA LYS A 594 -26.65 1.52 -6.18
C LYS A 594 -25.53 2.07 -7.07
N VAL A 595 -25.86 3.06 -7.93
CA VAL A 595 -24.89 3.76 -8.77
C VAL A 595 -23.92 4.58 -7.93
N LEU A 596 -24.43 5.30 -6.93
CA LEU A 596 -23.61 6.11 -6.03
C LEU A 596 -22.68 5.23 -5.18
N PHE A 597 -23.15 4.07 -4.73
CA PHE A 597 -22.31 3.08 -4.03
C PHE A 597 -21.19 2.56 -4.89
N GLU A 598 -21.49 2.18 -6.14
CA GLU A 598 -20.50 1.69 -7.09
C GLU A 598 -19.42 2.75 -7.36
N TYR A 599 -19.86 3.98 -7.60
CA TYR A 599 -18.91 5.07 -7.81
C TYR A 599 -18.02 5.34 -6.61
N LEU A 600 -18.58 5.39 -5.41
CA LEU A 600 -17.81 5.54 -4.20
C LEU A 600 -16.83 4.36 -3.98
N GLN A 601 -17.17 3.15 -4.44
CA GLN A 601 -16.25 2.02 -4.41
C GLN A 601 -15.11 2.21 -5.42
N ILE A 602 -15.43 2.60 -6.65
CA ILE A 602 -14.43 2.90 -7.69
C ILE A 602 -13.45 3.98 -7.25
N LEU A 603 -13.95 5.06 -6.61
CA LEU A 603 -13.11 6.13 -6.08
C LEU A 603 -12.20 5.64 -4.93
N GLU A 604 -12.73 4.79 -4.04
CA GLU A 604 -11.94 4.19 -2.96
C GLU A 604 -10.81 3.34 -3.52
N ASP A 605 -11.10 2.49 -4.51
CA ASP A 605 -10.14 1.58 -5.14
C ASP A 605 -9.07 2.37 -5.94
N ALA A 606 -9.49 3.34 -6.75
CA ALA A 606 -8.58 4.20 -7.49
C ALA A 606 -7.64 4.99 -6.57
N TYR A 607 -8.14 5.46 -5.42
CA TYR A 607 -7.31 6.15 -4.44
C TYR A 607 -6.27 5.23 -3.79
N PHE A 608 -6.60 3.96 -3.55
CA PHE A 608 -5.65 2.98 -3.03
C PHE A 608 -4.61 2.57 -4.08
N GLU A 609 -4.99 2.45 -5.35
CA GLU A 609 -4.05 2.19 -6.45
C GLU A 609 -3.01 3.30 -6.55
N LEU A 610 -3.45 4.56 -6.49
CA LEU A 610 -2.54 5.72 -6.44
C LEU A 610 -1.54 5.66 -5.29
N LYS A 611 -1.99 5.27 -4.10
CA LYS A 611 -1.10 5.18 -2.92
C LYS A 611 -0.13 4.00 -2.94
N LYS A 612 -0.36 2.98 -3.74
CA LYS A 612 0.59 1.87 -3.92
C LYS A 612 1.76 2.25 -4.84
N LEU A 613 1.54 3.26 -5.67
CA LEU A 613 2.55 3.78 -6.61
C LEU A 613 3.48 4.84 -5.96
N GLU A 614 3.13 5.35 -4.78
CA GLU A 614 3.97 6.19 -3.91
C GLU A 614 4.88 5.34 -3.01
#